data_b03fc101e4af53856f17f8c0ac785969
#
_entry.id   b03fc101e4af53856f17f8c0ac785969
#
_cell.length_a   1.000
_cell.length_b   1.000
_cell.length_c   1.000
_cell.angle_alpha   90.00
_cell.angle_beta   90.00
_cell.angle_gamma   90.00
#
_symmetry.space_group_name_H-M   'P 1'
#
loop_
_entity.id
_entity.type
_entity.pdbx_description
1 polymer ?
#
loop_
_entity_poly.entity_id
_entity_poly.type
_entity_poly.pdbx_seq_one_letter_code
_entity_poly.pdbx_strand_id
1 'polypeptide(L)'
;MCCENSGCEESRKTQRFQRYFRALHCPSRWNIIRIIGEGEKGTGEILEGLKEAGETLARSSLYYHLSELEKAGIIEMASYKEEGGGAPEKIWRLKTTEIRINLLDEIEA
;
A
#
# COMPACT_ATOMS: atom_id res chain seq x y z
N MET A 1 -7.79 6.56 14.94
CA MET A 1 -6.90 7.54 14.72
C MET A 1 -5.56 7.23 15.21
N CYS A 2 -4.59 7.42 14.41
CA CYS A 2 -3.25 7.13 14.77
C CYS A 2 -2.73 8.09 15.74
N CYS A 3 -1.85 7.67 16.57
CA CYS A 3 -1.22 8.49 17.47
C CYS A 3 -0.37 9.49 16.88
N GLU A 4 -0.36 10.65 17.29
CA GLU A 4 0.42 11.66 16.81
C GLU A 4 1.69 11.69 17.47
N ASN A 5 2.26 11.16 18.05
CA ASN A 5 3.49 11.05 18.60
C ASN A 5 4.47 12.06 18.49
N SER A 6 4.09 13.24 18.41
CA SER A 6 5.02 14.27 18.29
C SER A 6 5.89 14.30 19.47
N GLY A 7 7.01 14.42 19.44
CA GLY A 7 7.93 14.50 20.51
C GLY A 7 8.58 13.22 20.90
N CYS A 8 8.21 12.16 20.28
CA CYS A 8 8.84 10.95 20.57
C CYS A 8 10.07 10.80 19.77
N GLU A 9 11.17 10.46 20.35
CA GLU A 9 12.34 10.21 19.63
C GLU A 9 12.41 8.78 19.33
N GLU A 10 12.42 8.38 18.10
CA GLU A 10 12.34 7.02 17.73
C GLU A 10 13.53 6.60 16.93
N SER A 11 13.95 5.37 17.10
CA SER A 11 15.02 4.82 16.30
C SER A 11 14.54 4.67 14.86
N ARG A 12 15.45 4.41 13.94
CA ARG A 12 15.08 4.18 12.57
C ARG A 12 14.19 2.96 12.45
N LYS A 13 14.44 1.93 13.23
CA LYS A 13 13.63 0.73 13.20
C LYS A 13 12.21 1.04 13.61
N THR A 14 12.05 1.83 14.65
CA THR A 14 10.72 2.21 15.10
C THR A 14 10.00 3.04 14.06
N GLN A 15 10.72 3.94 13.41
CA GLN A 15 10.13 4.78 12.39
C GLN A 15 9.65 3.95 11.20
N ARG A 16 10.43 2.93 10.82
CA ARG A 16 10.04 2.05 9.74
C ARG A 16 8.76 1.29 10.08
N PHE A 17 8.70 0.79 11.31
CA PHE A 17 7.53 0.08 11.75
C PHE A 17 6.31 0.99 11.73
N GLN A 18 6.45 2.20 12.20
CA GLN A 18 5.34 3.13 12.21
C GLN A 18 4.86 3.46 10.81
N ARG A 19 5.76 3.49 9.86
CA ARG A 19 5.39 3.73 8.48
C ARG A 19 4.50 2.62 7.96
N TYR A 20 4.86 1.36 8.23
CA TYR A 20 4.02 0.23 7.87
C TYR A 20 2.68 0.30 8.59
N PHE A 21 2.72 0.58 9.85
CA PHE A 21 1.52 0.62 10.66
C PHE A 21 0.54 1.65 10.13
N ARG A 22 1.02 2.83 9.82
CA ARG A 22 0.15 3.87 9.30
C ARG A 22 -0.44 3.48 7.97
N ALA A 23 0.38 2.92 7.10
CA ALA A 23 -0.11 2.55 5.78
C ALA A 23 -1.16 1.45 5.88
N LEU A 24 -1.03 0.56 6.85
CA LEU A 24 -1.92 -0.58 6.97
C LEU A 24 -3.10 -0.34 7.90
N HIS A 25 -3.23 0.85 8.44
CA HIS A 25 -4.31 1.13 9.37
C HIS A 25 -5.51 1.68 8.61
N CYS A 26 -5.85 1.04 7.53
CA CYS A 26 -6.95 1.48 6.67
C CYS A 26 -7.50 0.24 5.96
N PRO A 27 -8.75 -0.11 6.20
CA PRO A 27 -9.30 -1.34 5.62
C PRO A 27 -9.25 -1.38 4.10
N SER A 28 -9.42 -0.23 3.45
CA SER A 28 -9.38 -0.21 1.99
C SER A 28 -8.02 -0.65 1.47
N ARG A 29 -6.96 -0.32 2.19
CA ARG A 29 -5.63 -0.68 1.74
C ARG A 29 -5.39 -2.18 1.84
N TRP A 30 -6.00 -2.82 2.83
CA TRP A 30 -5.92 -4.27 2.92
C TRP A 30 -6.62 -4.93 1.75
N ASN A 31 -7.74 -4.36 1.33
CA ASN A 31 -8.43 -4.88 0.16
C ASN A 31 -7.58 -4.73 -1.10
N ILE A 32 -6.90 -3.61 -1.23
CA ILE A 32 -6.00 -3.39 -2.36
C ILE A 32 -4.90 -4.42 -2.36
N ILE A 33 -4.31 -4.67 -1.21
CA ILE A 33 -3.23 -5.65 -1.09
C ILE A 33 -3.72 -7.04 -1.50
N ARG A 34 -4.90 -7.42 -1.05
CA ARG A 34 -5.43 -8.73 -1.40
C ARG A 34 -5.71 -8.85 -2.88
N ILE A 35 -6.19 -7.78 -3.49
CA ILE A 35 -6.48 -7.80 -4.91
C ILE A 35 -5.20 -7.95 -5.71
N ILE A 36 -4.15 -7.24 -5.34
CA ILE A 36 -2.88 -7.37 -6.03
C ILE A 36 -2.33 -8.78 -5.86
N GLY A 37 -2.39 -9.31 -4.65
CA GLY A 37 -1.96 -10.67 -4.40
C GLY A 37 -0.53 -10.92 -4.80
N GLU A 38 -0.26 -12.09 -5.31
CA GLU A 38 1.09 -12.46 -5.66
C GLU A 38 1.45 -12.10 -7.07
N GLY A 39 0.56 -11.51 -7.81
CA GLY A 39 0.82 -11.16 -9.20
C GLY A 39 0.94 -9.68 -9.38
N GLU A 40 0.54 -9.23 -10.54
CA GLU A 40 0.57 -7.82 -10.90
C GLU A 40 -0.82 -7.39 -11.33
N LYS A 41 -1.20 -6.20 -10.94
CA LYS A 41 -2.52 -5.69 -11.29
C LYS A 41 -2.41 -4.25 -11.71
N GLY A 42 -3.13 -3.89 -12.75
CA GLY A 42 -3.19 -2.49 -13.18
C GLY A 42 -4.10 -1.70 -12.26
N THR A 43 -3.96 -0.40 -12.30
CA THR A 43 -4.77 0.48 -11.48
C THR A 43 -6.26 0.25 -11.74
N GLY A 44 -6.63 0.08 -13.01
CA GLY A 44 -8.02 -0.16 -13.35
C GLY A 44 -8.54 -1.49 -12.83
N GLU A 45 -7.68 -2.52 -12.86
CA GLU A 45 -8.06 -3.81 -12.33
C GLU A 45 -8.28 -3.74 -10.82
N ILE A 46 -7.46 -2.97 -10.13
CA ILE A 46 -7.62 -2.80 -8.71
C ILE A 46 -8.94 -2.09 -8.41
N LEU A 47 -9.23 -1.05 -9.17
CA LEU A 47 -10.46 -0.31 -8.97
C LEU A 47 -11.67 -1.22 -9.17
N GLU A 48 -11.62 -2.03 -10.21
CA GLU A 48 -12.69 -2.95 -10.50
C GLU A 48 -12.83 -4.02 -9.41
N GLY A 49 -11.71 -4.54 -8.93
CA GLY A 49 -11.73 -5.52 -7.87
C GLY A 49 -12.32 -4.97 -6.58
N LEU A 50 -12.03 -3.71 -6.27
CA LEU A 50 -12.62 -3.08 -5.11
C LEU A 50 -14.13 -2.98 -5.26
N LYS A 51 -14.56 -2.60 -6.45
CA LYS A 51 -15.97 -2.48 -6.72
C LYS A 51 -16.68 -3.82 -6.55
N GLU A 52 -16.06 -4.89 -7.05
CA GLU A 52 -16.62 -6.21 -6.89
C GLU A 52 -16.66 -6.66 -5.45
N ALA A 53 -15.76 -6.15 -4.64
CA ALA A 53 -15.76 -6.45 -3.22
C ALA A 53 -16.69 -5.55 -2.43
N GLY A 54 -17.45 -4.71 -3.11
CA GLY A 54 -18.41 -3.86 -2.44
C GLY A 54 -17.89 -2.49 -2.05
N GLU A 55 -16.70 -2.13 -2.52
CA GLU A 55 -16.13 -0.85 -2.14
C GLU A 55 -15.92 0.00 -3.39
N THR A 56 -16.71 1.05 -3.53
CA THR A 56 -16.61 1.93 -4.67
C THR A 56 -15.79 3.15 -4.27
N LEU A 57 -14.65 3.32 -4.93
CA LEU A 57 -13.79 4.46 -4.66
C LEU A 57 -13.68 5.32 -5.89
N ALA A 58 -13.51 6.60 -5.68
CA ALA A 58 -13.12 7.48 -6.76
C ALA A 58 -11.68 7.14 -7.15
N ARG A 59 -11.36 7.40 -8.40
CA ARG A 59 -10.02 7.11 -8.88
C ARG A 59 -8.97 7.90 -8.12
N SER A 60 -9.29 9.13 -7.76
CA SER A 60 -8.35 9.94 -7.00
C SER A 60 -8.08 9.35 -5.62
N SER A 61 -9.10 8.77 -4.99
CA SER A 61 -8.92 8.13 -3.70
C SER A 61 -8.04 6.90 -3.83
N LEU A 62 -8.23 6.14 -4.90
CA LEU A 62 -7.40 4.98 -5.13
C LEU A 62 -5.95 5.40 -5.33
N TYR A 63 -5.71 6.43 -6.12
CA TYR A 63 -4.34 6.89 -6.32
C TYR A 63 -3.70 7.31 -5.00
N TYR A 64 -4.47 7.93 -4.12
CA TYR A 64 -3.94 8.31 -2.82
C TYR A 64 -3.51 7.08 -2.02
N HIS A 65 -4.38 6.05 -2.00
CA HIS A 65 -4.03 4.83 -1.27
C HIS A 65 -2.82 4.12 -1.87
N LEU A 66 -2.75 4.06 -3.20
CA LEU A 66 -1.60 3.43 -3.85
C LEU A 66 -0.32 4.19 -3.54
N SER A 67 -0.40 5.52 -3.53
CA SER A 67 0.76 6.33 -3.22
C SER A 67 1.24 6.09 -1.80
N GLU A 68 0.31 5.99 -0.86
CA GLU A 68 0.70 5.76 0.54
C GLU A 68 1.30 4.37 0.72
N LEU A 69 0.76 3.37 0.04
CA LEU A 69 1.33 2.03 0.11
C LEU A 69 2.71 1.98 -0.54
N GLU A 70 2.89 2.73 -1.62
CA GLU A 70 4.17 2.78 -2.29
C GLU A 70 5.22 3.46 -1.42
N LYS A 71 4.87 4.56 -0.81
CA LYS A 71 5.79 5.29 0.06
C LYS A 71 6.21 4.43 1.25
N ALA A 72 5.33 3.59 1.73
CA ALA A 72 5.64 2.72 2.84
C ALA A 72 6.47 1.51 2.43
N GLY A 73 6.65 1.29 1.13
CA GLY A 73 7.43 0.16 0.69
C GLY A 73 6.65 -1.15 0.63
N ILE A 74 5.33 -1.07 0.63
CA ILE A 74 4.51 -2.26 0.60
C ILE A 74 4.22 -2.69 -0.82
N ILE A 75 4.00 -1.74 -1.71
CA ILE A 75 3.83 -2.06 -3.13
C ILE A 75 4.85 -1.27 -3.93
N GLU A 76 5.05 -1.68 -5.16
CA GLU A 76 5.91 -0.96 -6.07
C GLU A 76 5.33 -1.05 -7.47
N MET A 77 5.72 -0.13 -8.32
CA MET A 77 5.27 -0.15 -9.71
C MET A 77 6.08 -1.17 -10.47
N ALA A 78 5.40 -2.13 -11.06
CA ALA A 78 6.06 -3.18 -11.82
C ALA A 78 6.35 -2.73 -13.23
N SER A 79 5.41 -2.01 -13.85
CA SER A 79 5.58 -1.58 -15.23
C SER A 79 4.45 -0.64 -15.59
N TYR A 80 4.45 -0.18 -16.83
CA TYR A 80 3.36 0.58 -17.39
C TYR A 80 2.70 -0.23 -18.48
N LYS A 81 1.40 -0.08 -18.59
CA LYS A 81 0.67 -0.70 -19.68
C LYS A 81 0.23 0.41 -20.61
N GLU A 82 0.68 0.36 -21.84
CA GLU A 82 0.45 1.46 -22.75
C GLU A 82 -0.58 1.18 -23.83
N GLU A 83 -1.40 0.20 -23.67
CA GLU A 83 -2.38 -0.12 -24.69
C GLU A 83 -3.54 0.82 -24.64
N GLY A 84 -4.19 1.00 -25.75
CA GLY A 84 -5.45 1.70 -25.78
C GLY A 84 -5.39 3.18 -26.01
N GLY A 85 -4.26 3.72 -26.27
CA GLY A 85 -4.19 5.10 -26.72
C GLY A 85 -4.42 6.16 -25.66
N GLY A 86 -4.50 5.83 -24.43
CA GLY A 86 -4.61 6.83 -23.39
C GLY A 86 -3.31 6.98 -22.66
N ALA A 87 -3.37 7.59 -21.50
CA ALA A 87 -2.20 7.65 -20.64
C ALA A 87 -1.83 6.25 -20.21
N PRO A 88 -0.54 5.98 -20.04
CA PRO A 88 -0.13 4.65 -19.60
C PRO A 88 -0.72 4.34 -18.24
N GLU A 89 -1.08 3.08 -18.07
CA GLU A 89 -1.63 2.63 -16.80
C GLU A 89 -0.52 2.00 -15.99
N LYS A 90 -0.42 2.38 -14.73
CA LYS A 90 0.59 1.79 -13.87
C LYS A 90 0.16 0.40 -13.43
N ILE A 91 1.10 -0.52 -13.45
CA ILE A 91 0.90 -1.89 -13.01
C ILE A 91 1.63 -2.05 -11.69
N TRP A 92 0.95 -2.59 -10.71
CA TRP A 92 1.46 -2.66 -9.34
C TRP A 92 1.68 -4.09 -8.90
N ARG A 93 2.63 -4.28 -8.00
CA ARG A 93 2.86 -5.58 -7.38
C ARG A 93 3.28 -5.36 -5.94
N LEU A 94 3.16 -6.39 -5.13
CA LEU A 94 3.60 -6.30 -3.75
C LEU A 94 5.11 -6.35 -3.68
N LYS A 95 5.70 -5.43 -2.96
CA LYS A 95 7.12 -5.42 -2.71
C LYS A 95 7.41 -6.13 -1.40
N THR A 96 6.49 -6.04 -0.45
CA THR A 96 6.61 -6.63 0.86
C THR A 96 5.42 -7.53 1.09
N THR A 97 5.67 -8.80 1.37
CA THR A 97 4.58 -9.73 1.66
C THR A 97 4.56 -10.15 3.11
N GLU A 98 5.60 -9.81 3.84
CA GLU A 98 5.70 -10.24 5.22
C GLU A 98 6.44 -9.20 6.04
N ILE A 99 5.92 -8.88 7.19
CA ILE A 99 6.57 -7.96 8.10
C ILE A 99 6.76 -8.70 9.40
N ARG A 100 8.00 -8.79 9.87
CA ARG A 100 8.31 -9.47 11.12
C ARG A 100 8.59 -8.45 12.19
N ILE A 101 7.95 -8.63 13.32
CA ILE A 101 8.08 -7.73 14.43
C ILE A 101 8.46 -8.52 15.66
N ASN A 102 9.56 -8.13 16.28
CA ASN A 102 9.93 -8.71 17.56
C ASN A 102 9.69 -7.64 18.60
N LEU A 103 8.67 -7.83 19.41
CA LEU A 103 8.27 -6.80 20.36
C LEU A 103 9.28 -6.55 21.44
N LEU A 104 10.10 -7.55 21.75
CA LEU A 104 11.07 -7.38 22.80
C LEU A 104 12.36 -6.72 22.33
N ASP A 105 12.72 -6.94 21.06
CA ASP A 105 13.94 -6.39 20.51
C ASP A 105 13.70 -5.20 19.63
N GLU A 106 12.51 -4.66 19.70
CA GLU A 106 12.06 -3.64 18.78
C GLU A 106 12.07 -4.22 17.39
N ILE A 107 12.03 -3.43 16.39
CA ILE A 107 11.86 -3.90 15.05
C ILE A 107 13.19 -3.96 14.37
N GLU A 108 13.55 -5.11 13.83
CA GLU A 108 14.77 -5.22 13.12
C GLU A 108 14.60 -4.77 11.71
N ALA A 109 15.53 -4.06 11.21
CA ALA A 109 15.44 -3.51 9.86
C ALA A 109 15.73 -4.54 8.80
#